data_9af9da951b5edfa86326dee389a774d6
#
_entry.id   9af9da951b5edfa86326dee389a774d6
#
_cell.length_a   1.000
_cell.length_b   1.000
_cell.length_c   1.000
_cell.angle_alpha   90.00
_cell.angle_beta   90.00
_cell.angle_gamma   90.00
#
_symmetry.space_group_name_H-M   'P 1'
#
loop_
_entity.id
_entity.type
_entity.pdbx_description
1 polymer ?
#
loop_
_entity_poly.entity_id
_entity_poly.type
_entity_poly.pdbx_seq_one_letter_code
_entity_poly.pdbx_strand_id
1 'polypeptide(L)'
;MFDNLFVEKYRPSTLDDIILTDENYAVFNQFKNQEEIPNLLFAGAPGIGKTSLAKIIVNDLIVCNYLYINASDENDIQTIRTKCIEYAKRRPTKGKINVIILDECDGLMQESQRALRNIIEEYSRTTRWILTCNYIHRIIPALQSRCQSYDLTPPVLEVVKRCADILNYEKITLTEDNRDYFIKLIKKDYPDIRKCINNIQKYSVNGRLMIEKEETDKAFIDEL
;
A
#
# COMPACT_ATOMS: atom_id res chain seq x y z
N MET A 1 19.57 -0.96 -11.95
CA MET A 1 18.97 -1.36 -13.26
C MET A 1 17.44 -1.16 -13.29
N PHE A 2 16.82 -0.67 -12.21
CA PHE A 2 15.38 -0.35 -12.15
C PHE A 2 15.09 1.16 -12.08
N ASP A 3 16.13 1.99 -12.25
CA ASP A 3 16.06 3.46 -12.08
C ASP A 3 15.16 4.18 -13.11
N ASN A 4 14.71 3.46 -14.13
CA ASN A 4 13.85 4.03 -15.18
C ASN A 4 12.34 3.78 -14.96
N LEU A 5 11.94 2.97 -13.97
CA LEU A 5 10.54 2.71 -13.69
C LEU A 5 10.02 3.71 -12.65
N PHE A 6 9.08 4.55 -13.03
CA PHE A 6 8.52 5.57 -12.14
C PHE A 6 7.95 4.98 -10.86
N VAL A 7 7.29 3.83 -10.94
CA VAL A 7 6.74 3.13 -9.77
C VAL A 7 7.81 2.78 -8.73
N GLU A 8 9.01 2.42 -9.15
CA GLU A 8 10.11 2.10 -8.24
C GLU A 8 10.86 3.35 -7.81
N LYS A 9 11.14 4.27 -8.75
CA LYS A 9 11.85 5.53 -8.48
C LYS A 9 11.10 6.42 -7.48
N TYR A 10 9.77 6.46 -7.57
CA TYR A 10 8.90 7.30 -6.74
C TYR A 10 8.17 6.51 -5.66
N ARG A 11 8.68 5.31 -5.32
CA ARG A 11 8.14 4.52 -4.22
C ARG A 11 8.33 5.29 -2.90
N PRO A 12 7.25 5.47 -2.11
CA PRO A 12 7.34 6.16 -0.83
C PRO A 12 8.39 5.53 0.10
N SER A 13 9.22 6.35 0.72
CA SER A 13 10.25 5.96 1.68
C SER A 13 10.02 6.56 3.07
N THR A 14 9.31 7.67 3.16
CA THR A 14 8.94 8.36 4.39
C THR A 14 7.43 8.52 4.50
N LEU A 15 6.94 8.89 5.69
CA LEU A 15 5.50 9.13 5.88
C LEU A 15 4.99 10.27 4.99
N ASP A 16 5.82 11.28 4.76
CA ASP A 16 5.47 12.45 3.95
C ASP A 16 5.32 12.12 2.45
N ASP A 17 5.89 10.99 2.01
CA ASP A 17 5.77 10.53 0.62
C ASP A 17 4.46 9.76 0.36
N ILE A 18 3.79 9.29 1.41
CA ILE A 18 2.53 8.53 1.28
C ILE A 18 1.34 9.46 1.17
N ILE A 19 0.48 9.19 0.21
CA ILE A 19 -0.79 9.90 0.06
C ILE A 19 -1.79 9.35 1.07
N LEU A 20 -2.09 10.14 2.09
CA LEU A 20 -3.03 9.82 3.17
C LEU A 20 -4.06 10.93 3.31
N THR A 21 -5.18 10.64 3.99
CA THR A 21 -6.05 11.70 4.53
C THR A 21 -5.35 12.39 5.70
N ASP A 22 -5.73 13.63 5.99
CA ASP A 22 -5.14 14.40 7.10
C ASP A 22 -5.30 13.67 8.45
N GLU A 23 -6.44 12.99 8.65
CA GLU A 23 -6.70 12.21 9.86
C GLU A 23 -5.72 11.03 9.97
N ASN A 24 -5.56 10.26 8.90
CA ASN A 24 -4.66 9.11 8.90
C ASN A 24 -3.19 9.56 9.06
N TYR A 25 -2.79 10.64 8.39
CA TYR A 25 -1.46 11.22 8.54
C TYR A 25 -1.18 11.63 9.99
N ALA A 26 -2.13 12.35 10.62
CA ALA A 26 -1.98 12.80 12.01
C ALA A 26 -1.83 11.61 12.99
N VAL A 27 -2.61 10.54 12.79
CA VAL A 27 -2.50 9.33 13.60
C VAL A 27 -1.14 8.65 13.45
N PHE A 28 -0.70 8.40 12.21
CA PHE A 28 0.58 7.69 12.00
C PHE A 28 1.80 8.53 12.38
N ASN A 29 1.73 9.85 12.22
CA ASN A 29 2.81 10.74 12.65
C ASN A 29 3.04 10.71 14.18
N GLN A 30 2.01 10.41 14.97
CA GLN A 30 2.17 10.25 16.43
C GLN A 30 3.06 9.05 16.79
N PHE A 31 3.17 8.04 15.93
CA PHE A 31 4.01 6.86 16.19
C PHE A 31 5.50 7.20 16.30
N LYS A 32 5.98 8.30 15.70
CA LYS A 32 7.38 8.78 15.85
C LYS A 32 7.83 8.94 17.30
N ASN A 33 6.90 9.20 18.20
CA ASN A 33 7.18 9.47 19.60
C ASN A 33 6.73 8.32 20.51
N GLN A 34 6.28 7.21 19.95
CA GLN A 34 5.77 6.07 20.68
C GLN A 34 6.75 4.90 20.57
N GLU A 35 6.99 4.23 21.69
CA GLU A 35 7.81 3.02 21.75
C GLU A 35 7.02 1.77 21.34
N GLU A 36 5.69 1.88 21.34
CA GLU A 36 4.75 0.81 21.00
C GLU A 36 3.65 1.36 20.09
N ILE A 37 3.16 0.50 19.22
CA ILE A 37 1.99 0.75 18.37
C ILE A 37 0.91 -0.30 18.66
N PRO A 38 -0.36 -0.01 18.39
CA PRO A 38 -1.40 -1.04 18.41
C PRO A 38 -1.19 -2.04 17.25
N ASN A 39 -1.93 -3.14 17.26
CA ASN A 39 -2.05 -3.93 16.04
C ASN A 39 -2.84 -3.14 15.01
N LEU A 40 -2.37 -3.14 13.77
CA LEU A 40 -2.91 -2.33 12.68
C LEU A 40 -3.48 -3.24 11.58
N LEU A 41 -4.57 -2.83 10.98
CA LEU A 41 -5.14 -3.45 9.79
C LEU A 41 -5.35 -2.39 8.70
N PHE A 42 -4.59 -2.45 7.63
CA PHE A 42 -4.69 -1.55 6.49
C PHE A 42 -5.56 -2.16 5.41
N ALA A 43 -6.67 -1.52 5.13
CA ALA A 43 -7.62 -1.93 4.10
C ALA A 43 -7.66 -0.94 2.94
N GLY A 44 -8.04 -1.41 1.76
CA GLY A 44 -8.29 -0.59 0.58
C GLY A 44 -7.76 -1.22 -0.70
N ALA A 45 -8.02 -0.59 -1.83
CA ALA A 45 -7.68 -1.10 -3.16
C ALA A 45 -6.19 -1.46 -3.33
N PRO A 46 -5.83 -2.35 -4.26
CA PRO A 46 -4.43 -2.59 -4.58
C PRO A 46 -3.75 -1.31 -5.06
N GLY A 47 -2.43 -1.21 -4.87
CA GLY A 47 -1.62 -0.10 -5.39
C GLY A 47 -1.73 1.24 -4.64
N ILE A 48 -2.45 1.32 -3.50
CA ILE A 48 -2.60 2.58 -2.73
C ILE A 48 -1.49 2.82 -1.68
N GLY A 49 -0.53 1.91 -1.53
CA GLY A 49 0.62 2.11 -0.62
C GLY A 49 0.54 1.38 0.73
N LYS A 50 -0.39 0.44 0.96
CA LYS A 50 -0.55 -0.31 2.23
C LYS A 50 0.76 -0.94 2.73
N THR A 51 1.42 -1.71 1.88
CA THR A 51 2.69 -2.37 2.18
C THR A 51 3.83 -1.37 2.40
N SER A 52 3.84 -0.26 1.64
CA SER A 52 4.81 0.82 1.81
C SER A 52 4.65 1.49 3.18
N LEU A 53 3.42 1.82 3.58
CA LEU A 53 3.13 2.40 4.89
C LEU A 53 3.56 1.45 6.02
N ALA A 54 3.22 0.15 5.92
CA ALA A 54 3.65 -0.83 6.91
C ALA A 54 5.18 -0.84 7.09
N LYS A 55 5.94 -0.81 5.99
CA LYS A 55 7.41 -0.76 6.01
C LYS A 55 7.95 0.56 6.55
N ILE A 56 7.33 1.70 6.23
CA ILE A 56 7.70 3.02 6.76
C ILE A 56 7.51 3.05 8.27
N ILE A 57 6.40 2.55 8.79
CA ILE A 57 6.16 2.51 10.23
C ILE A 57 7.30 1.78 10.96
N VAL A 58 7.70 0.61 10.50
CA VAL A 58 8.71 -0.21 11.19
C VAL A 58 10.15 0.26 10.97
N ASN A 59 10.45 0.92 9.85
CA ASN A 59 11.81 1.35 9.52
C ASN A 59 12.10 2.80 9.92
N ASP A 60 11.11 3.69 9.84
CA ASP A 60 11.28 5.13 9.99
C ASP A 60 10.60 5.67 11.27
N LEU A 61 9.38 5.23 11.59
CA LEU A 61 8.62 5.80 12.70
C LEU A 61 8.99 5.20 14.06
N ILE A 62 9.05 3.87 14.17
CA ILE A 62 9.33 3.18 15.43
C ILE A 62 10.68 2.45 15.47
N VAL A 63 11.34 2.34 14.33
CA VAL A 63 12.68 1.74 14.15
C VAL A 63 12.84 0.44 14.94
N CYS A 64 12.11 -0.60 14.55
CA CYS A 64 12.08 -1.87 15.24
C CYS A 64 12.48 -3.05 14.34
N ASN A 65 12.71 -4.21 14.97
CA ASN A 65 12.82 -5.46 14.22
C ASN A 65 11.45 -5.88 13.69
N TYR A 66 11.40 -6.35 12.46
CA TYR A 66 10.16 -6.90 11.90
C TYR A 66 10.40 -8.16 11.07
N LEU A 67 9.36 -8.99 11.02
CA LEU A 67 9.23 -10.11 10.09
C LEU A 67 8.19 -9.71 9.04
N TYR A 68 8.55 -9.85 7.76
CA TYR A 68 7.62 -9.64 6.65
C TYR A 68 7.23 -10.97 6.04
N ILE A 69 5.94 -11.23 5.90
CA ILE A 69 5.37 -12.40 5.25
C ILE A 69 4.30 -11.91 4.27
N ASN A 70 4.37 -12.36 3.01
CA ASN A 70 3.27 -12.21 2.07
C ASN A 70 2.37 -13.45 2.17
N ALA A 71 1.14 -13.27 2.62
CA ALA A 71 0.20 -14.35 2.84
C ALA A 71 -0.35 -14.98 1.54
N SER A 72 -0.21 -14.27 0.41
CA SER A 72 -0.59 -14.80 -0.91
C SER A 72 0.47 -15.74 -1.50
N ASP A 73 1.75 -15.54 -1.14
CA ASP A 73 2.84 -16.37 -1.64
C ASP A 73 3.02 -17.64 -0.80
N GLU A 74 2.71 -17.56 0.50
CA GLU A 74 2.84 -18.65 1.44
C GLU A 74 1.48 -19.32 1.68
N ASN A 75 1.16 -20.34 0.86
CA ASN A 75 -0.13 -21.04 0.92
C ASN A 75 -0.28 -21.99 2.11
N ASP A 76 0.83 -22.35 2.80
CA ASP A 76 0.79 -23.25 3.94
C ASP A 76 0.69 -22.50 5.27
N ILE A 77 -0.46 -22.65 5.90
CA ILE A 77 -0.74 -22.07 7.23
C ILE A 77 0.25 -22.53 8.30
N GLN A 78 0.73 -23.77 8.23
CA GLN A 78 1.66 -24.28 9.24
C GLN A 78 3.00 -23.55 9.13
N THR A 79 3.43 -23.27 7.93
CA THR A 79 4.65 -22.48 7.68
C THR A 79 4.50 -21.04 8.20
N ILE A 80 3.39 -20.34 7.89
CA ILE A 80 3.12 -19.00 8.42
C ILE A 80 3.09 -19.02 9.95
N ARG A 81 2.35 -19.97 10.53
CA ARG A 81 2.24 -20.14 11.98
C ARG A 81 3.59 -20.34 12.65
N THR A 82 4.40 -21.26 12.12
CA THR A 82 5.73 -21.58 12.66
C THR A 82 6.64 -20.36 12.62
N LYS A 83 6.73 -19.67 11.47
CA LYS A 83 7.53 -18.45 11.32
C LYS A 83 7.09 -17.35 12.30
N CYS A 84 5.79 -17.12 12.43
CA CYS A 84 5.25 -16.12 13.34
C CYS A 84 5.58 -16.43 14.80
N ILE A 85 5.38 -17.67 15.25
CA ILE A 85 5.67 -18.12 16.61
C ILE A 85 7.16 -18.02 16.92
N GLU A 86 8.01 -18.53 16.04
CA GLU A 86 9.46 -18.48 16.21
C GLU A 86 9.95 -17.03 16.31
N TYR A 87 9.40 -16.15 15.48
CA TYR A 87 9.77 -14.73 15.52
C TYR A 87 9.24 -14.03 16.77
N ALA A 88 8.00 -14.27 17.18
CA ALA A 88 7.39 -13.66 18.36
C ALA A 88 8.07 -14.06 19.67
N LYS A 89 8.73 -15.23 19.73
CA LYS A 89 9.54 -15.69 20.87
C LYS A 89 10.89 -15.00 20.99
N ARG A 90 11.38 -14.35 19.93
CA ARG A 90 12.68 -13.67 19.95
C ARG A 90 12.58 -12.39 20.79
N ARG A 91 13.65 -12.10 21.52
CA ARG A 91 13.76 -10.79 22.17
C ARG A 91 14.04 -9.71 21.11
N PRO A 92 13.38 -8.54 21.18
CA PRO A 92 13.70 -7.43 20.30
C PRO A 92 15.17 -7.04 20.46
N THR A 93 15.89 -6.84 19.36
CA THR A 93 17.26 -6.31 19.35
C THR A 93 17.29 -4.84 18.95
N LYS A 94 16.22 -4.35 18.34
CA LYS A 94 15.95 -2.94 18.05
C LYS A 94 14.55 -2.60 18.54
N GLY A 95 14.39 -1.45 19.19
CA GLY A 95 13.12 -1.03 19.78
C GLY A 95 12.71 -1.89 20.98
N LYS A 96 11.50 -1.71 21.45
CA LYS A 96 10.92 -2.43 22.62
C LYS A 96 10.07 -3.64 22.22
N ILE A 97 9.60 -3.68 21.00
CA ILE A 97 8.69 -4.70 20.51
C ILE A 97 9.18 -5.31 19.18
N ASN A 98 8.78 -6.53 18.92
CA ASN A 98 8.85 -7.11 17.58
C ASN A 98 7.60 -6.73 16.78
N VAL A 99 7.73 -6.60 15.46
CA VAL A 99 6.57 -6.39 14.58
C VAL A 99 6.52 -7.48 13.54
N ILE A 100 5.33 -8.02 13.29
CA ILE A 100 5.08 -8.93 12.18
C ILE A 100 4.17 -8.20 11.19
N ILE A 101 4.67 -8.04 9.97
CA ILE A 101 3.89 -7.54 8.83
C ILE A 101 3.39 -8.75 8.06
N LEU A 102 2.07 -8.90 8.00
CA LEU A 102 1.42 -9.94 7.21
C LEU A 102 0.66 -9.26 6.07
N ASP A 103 1.22 -9.33 4.89
CA ASP A 103 0.72 -8.66 3.70
C ASP A 103 -0.31 -9.55 2.97
N GLU A 104 -1.35 -8.95 2.40
CA GLU A 104 -2.41 -9.62 1.63
C GLU A 104 -3.16 -10.73 2.42
N CYS A 105 -3.50 -10.44 3.69
CA CYS A 105 -4.15 -11.40 4.60
C CYS A 105 -5.52 -11.91 4.10
N ASP A 106 -6.17 -11.19 3.21
CA ASP A 106 -7.43 -11.60 2.59
C ASP A 106 -7.28 -12.79 1.63
N GLY A 107 -6.05 -13.19 1.32
CA GLY A 107 -5.72 -14.46 0.67
C GLY A 107 -5.78 -15.67 1.60
N LEU A 108 -5.76 -15.48 2.92
CA LEU A 108 -5.80 -16.58 3.89
C LEU A 108 -7.18 -17.19 4.03
N MET A 109 -7.24 -18.51 4.14
CA MET A 109 -8.45 -19.23 4.51
C MET A 109 -8.92 -18.83 5.91
N GLN A 110 -10.22 -18.94 6.19
CA GLN A 110 -10.79 -18.57 7.49
C GLN A 110 -10.17 -19.32 8.67
N GLU A 111 -9.83 -20.59 8.48
CA GLU A 111 -9.15 -21.40 9.51
C GLU A 111 -7.78 -20.85 9.83
N SER A 112 -7.04 -20.40 8.81
CA SER A 112 -5.75 -19.75 8.96
C SER A 112 -5.86 -18.45 9.75
N GLN A 113 -6.87 -17.66 9.44
CA GLN A 113 -7.15 -16.41 10.15
C GLN A 113 -7.56 -16.66 11.63
N ARG A 114 -8.29 -17.76 11.92
CA ARG A 114 -8.61 -18.16 13.31
C ARG A 114 -7.36 -18.58 14.09
N ALA A 115 -6.45 -19.32 13.44
CA ALA A 115 -5.17 -19.70 14.05
C ALA A 115 -4.32 -18.45 14.34
N LEU A 116 -4.25 -17.51 13.39
CA LEU A 116 -3.53 -16.25 13.53
C LEU A 116 -4.05 -15.42 14.70
N ARG A 117 -5.38 -15.36 14.88
CA ARG A 117 -6.01 -14.68 16.01
C ARG A 117 -5.43 -15.17 17.35
N ASN A 118 -5.29 -16.48 17.52
CA ASN A 118 -4.78 -17.06 18.76
C ASN A 118 -3.32 -16.64 19.01
N ILE A 119 -2.50 -16.61 17.96
CA ILE A 119 -1.10 -16.19 18.04
C ILE A 119 -1.00 -14.71 18.43
N ILE A 120 -1.83 -13.85 17.84
CA ILE A 120 -1.89 -12.42 18.18
C ILE A 120 -2.19 -12.23 19.66
N GLU A 121 -3.12 -12.99 20.22
CA GLU A 121 -3.46 -12.94 21.65
C GLU A 121 -2.31 -13.45 22.53
N GLU A 122 -1.75 -14.60 22.19
CA GLU A 122 -0.69 -15.27 22.97
C GLU A 122 0.56 -14.37 23.11
N TYR A 123 0.94 -13.69 22.00
CA TYR A 123 2.17 -12.86 21.95
C TYR A 123 1.91 -11.37 22.05
N SER A 124 0.73 -10.96 22.51
CA SER A 124 0.32 -9.54 22.57
C SER A 124 1.22 -8.64 23.44
N ARG A 125 2.00 -9.20 24.36
CA ARG A 125 2.93 -8.45 25.23
C ARG A 125 4.26 -8.11 24.57
N THR A 126 4.69 -8.88 23.57
CA THR A 126 6.02 -8.78 22.98
C THR A 126 6.00 -8.44 21.50
N THR A 127 4.87 -8.63 20.84
CA THR A 127 4.75 -8.53 19.38
C THR A 127 3.51 -7.74 18.98
N ARG A 128 3.67 -6.88 17.98
CA ARG A 128 2.58 -6.18 17.31
C ARG A 128 2.46 -6.64 15.87
N TRP A 129 1.29 -6.45 15.34
CA TRP A 129 0.95 -6.94 14.01
C TRP A 129 0.51 -5.80 13.12
N ILE A 130 1.00 -5.79 11.89
CA ILE A 130 0.50 -4.93 10.82
C ILE A 130 -0.01 -5.84 9.73
N LEU A 131 -1.32 -5.88 9.57
CA LEU A 131 -2.02 -6.68 8.58
C LEU A 131 -2.40 -5.78 7.41
N THR A 132 -2.30 -6.28 6.19
CA THR A 132 -2.87 -5.57 5.03
C THR A 132 -3.89 -6.46 4.31
N CYS A 133 -4.89 -5.85 3.71
CA CYS A 133 -5.87 -6.54 2.88
C CYS A 133 -6.40 -5.64 1.78
N ASN A 134 -6.81 -6.23 0.67
CA ASN A 134 -7.53 -5.52 -0.39
C ASN A 134 -9.03 -5.49 -0.10
N TYR A 135 -9.56 -6.56 0.53
CA TYR A 135 -10.99 -6.75 0.78
C TYR A 135 -11.24 -7.03 2.26
N ILE A 136 -11.60 -5.99 3.03
CA ILE A 136 -11.80 -6.10 4.48
C ILE A 136 -12.89 -7.13 4.85
N HIS A 137 -13.91 -7.30 4.00
CA HIS A 137 -14.98 -8.28 4.23
C HIS A 137 -14.50 -9.76 4.18
N ARG A 138 -13.30 -10.02 3.65
CA ARG A 138 -12.66 -11.35 3.67
C ARG A 138 -11.91 -11.61 4.98
N ILE A 139 -11.69 -10.60 5.81
CA ILE A 139 -11.05 -10.74 7.11
C ILE A 139 -12.13 -11.05 8.16
N ILE A 140 -11.94 -12.13 8.93
CA ILE A 140 -12.94 -12.52 9.95
C ILE A 140 -13.09 -11.45 11.02
N PRO A 141 -14.32 -11.20 11.54
CA PRO A 141 -14.57 -10.17 12.56
C PRO A 141 -13.69 -10.31 13.81
N ALA A 142 -13.41 -11.56 14.19
CA ALA A 142 -12.55 -11.87 15.33
C ALA A 142 -11.09 -11.40 15.17
N LEU A 143 -10.59 -11.28 13.94
CA LEU A 143 -9.26 -10.73 13.66
C LEU A 143 -9.33 -9.20 13.56
N GLN A 144 -10.36 -8.66 12.90
CA GLN A 144 -10.58 -7.22 12.81
C GLN A 144 -10.67 -6.56 14.19
N SER A 145 -11.40 -7.17 15.14
CA SER A 145 -11.57 -6.64 16.50
C SER A 145 -10.28 -6.56 17.32
N ARG A 146 -9.20 -7.18 16.88
CA ARG A 146 -7.88 -7.16 17.54
C ARG A 146 -6.91 -6.16 16.91
N CYS A 147 -7.34 -5.47 15.87
CA CYS A 147 -6.57 -4.48 15.15
C CYS A 147 -7.33 -3.17 15.08
N GLN A 148 -6.60 -2.07 15.06
CA GLN A 148 -7.14 -0.79 14.63
C GLN A 148 -7.15 -0.78 13.10
N SER A 149 -8.34 -0.70 12.53
CA SER A 149 -8.54 -0.75 11.08
C SER A 149 -8.52 0.65 10.48
N TYR A 150 -7.76 0.82 9.40
CA TYR A 150 -7.64 2.06 8.65
C TYR A 150 -7.96 1.81 7.19
N ASP A 151 -8.89 2.57 6.64
CA ASP A 151 -9.07 2.67 5.20
C ASP A 151 -8.03 3.67 4.66
N LEU A 152 -7.18 3.19 3.75
CA LEU A 152 -6.10 3.98 3.16
C LEU A 152 -6.47 4.51 1.77
N THR A 153 -7.76 4.59 1.43
CA THR A 153 -8.18 5.18 0.16
C THR A 153 -7.68 6.62 0.05
N PRO A 154 -6.81 6.92 -0.92
CA PRO A 154 -6.17 8.23 -1.00
C PRO A 154 -7.13 9.30 -1.50
N PRO A 155 -7.02 10.58 -1.08
CA PRO A 155 -7.76 11.67 -1.69
C PRO A 155 -7.40 11.83 -3.18
N VAL A 156 -8.41 11.90 -4.06
CA VAL A 156 -8.17 11.95 -5.51
C VAL A 156 -7.33 13.14 -5.95
N LEU A 157 -7.49 14.31 -5.31
CA LEU A 157 -6.73 15.51 -5.63
C LEU A 157 -5.24 15.33 -5.33
N GLU A 158 -4.90 14.67 -4.23
CA GLU A 158 -3.51 14.41 -3.87
C GLU A 158 -2.86 13.37 -4.82
N VAL A 159 -3.63 12.40 -5.33
CA VAL A 159 -3.14 11.48 -6.36
C VAL A 159 -2.83 12.23 -7.66
N VAL A 160 -3.73 13.13 -8.09
CA VAL A 160 -3.51 13.97 -9.29
C VAL A 160 -2.27 14.85 -9.09
N LYS A 161 -2.13 15.50 -7.95
CA LYS A 161 -0.99 16.34 -7.61
C LYS A 161 0.32 15.56 -7.63
N ARG A 162 0.37 14.40 -6.96
CA ARG A 162 1.55 13.51 -6.95
C ARG A 162 1.96 13.09 -8.35
N CYS A 163 1.00 12.72 -9.20
CA CYS A 163 1.27 12.38 -10.59
C CYS A 163 1.81 13.58 -11.40
N ALA A 164 1.27 14.78 -11.17
CA ALA A 164 1.77 16.00 -11.80
C ALA A 164 3.20 16.35 -11.35
N ASP A 165 3.50 16.20 -10.06
CA ASP A 165 4.84 16.40 -9.51
C ASP A 165 5.85 15.44 -10.15
N ILE A 166 5.49 14.15 -10.31
CA ILE A 166 6.34 13.17 -10.98
C ILE A 166 6.64 13.60 -12.42
N LEU A 167 5.63 14.04 -13.18
CA LEU A 167 5.84 14.55 -14.55
C LEU A 167 6.78 15.77 -14.57
N ASN A 168 6.62 16.69 -13.62
CA ASN A 168 7.50 17.85 -13.48
C ASN A 168 8.95 17.44 -13.18
N TYR A 169 9.17 16.51 -12.26
CA TYR A 169 10.51 15.98 -11.94
C TYR A 169 11.16 15.31 -13.14
N GLU A 170 10.39 14.62 -13.95
CA GLU A 170 10.85 13.97 -15.18
C GLU A 170 10.92 14.93 -16.38
N LYS A 171 10.66 16.22 -16.16
CA LYS A 171 10.66 17.26 -17.21
C LYS A 171 9.69 16.95 -18.35
N ILE A 172 8.56 16.34 -18.04
CA ILE A 172 7.49 16.02 -18.99
C ILE A 172 6.48 17.17 -18.96
N THR A 173 6.31 17.84 -20.07
CA THR A 173 5.47 19.02 -20.16
C THR A 173 4.00 18.62 -20.23
N LEU A 174 3.19 19.19 -19.29
CA LEU A 174 1.75 19.22 -19.36
C LEU A 174 1.34 20.54 -20.06
N THR A 175 0.71 20.43 -21.22
CA THR A 175 0.12 21.56 -21.94
C THR A 175 -1.35 21.72 -21.57
N GLU A 176 -1.97 22.88 -21.89
CA GLU A 176 -3.41 23.06 -21.66
C GLU A 176 -4.23 22.01 -22.40
N ASP A 177 -3.83 21.63 -23.61
CA ASP A 177 -4.54 20.65 -24.45
C ASP A 177 -4.54 19.24 -23.86
N ASN A 178 -3.50 18.83 -23.12
CA ASN A 178 -3.41 17.49 -22.55
C ASN A 178 -3.77 17.41 -21.05
N ARG A 179 -4.07 18.52 -20.41
CA ARG A 179 -4.42 18.59 -18.99
C ARG A 179 -5.71 17.81 -18.68
N ASP A 180 -6.73 17.97 -19.49
CA ASP A 180 -8.00 17.26 -19.29
C ASP A 180 -7.83 15.75 -19.51
N TYR A 181 -7.01 15.38 -20.50
CA TYR A 181 -6.65 13.97 -20.73
C TYR A 181 -5.88 13.38 -19.55
N PHE A 182 -4.90 14.11 -19.00
CA PHE A 182 -4.16 13.70 -17.80
C PHE A 182 -5.09 13.40 -16.63
N ILE A 183 -6.05 14.30 -16.35
CA ILE A 183 -7.02 14.11 -15.27
C ILE A 183 -7.91 12.89 -15.54
N LYS A 184 -8.38 12.70 -16.78
CA LYS A 184 -9.17 11.52 -17.18
C LYS A 184 -8.37 10.23 -17.00
N LEU A 185 -7.09 10.22 -17.39
CA LEU A 185 -6.20 9.07 -17.26
C LEU A 185 -6.07 8.64 -15.79
N ILE A 186 -5.87 9.58 -14.88
CA ILE A 186 -5.78 9.27 -13.44
C ILE A 186 -7.12 8.80 -12.89
N LYS A 187 -8.23 9.49 -13.21
CA LYS A 187 -9.57 9.10 -12.74
C LYS A 187 -9.99 7.71 -13.18
N LYS A 188 -9.52 7.24 -14.34
CA LYS A 188 -9.81 5.90 -14.87
C LYS A 188 -9.24 4.79 -13.97
N ASP A 189 -8.04 4.99 -13.40
CA ASP A 189 -7.34 3.98 -12.61
C ASP A 189 -7.41 4.24 -11.11
N TYR A 190 -7.92 5.39 -10.70
CA TYR A 190 -8.13 5.70 -9.28
C TYR A 190 -9.01 4.64 -8.61
N PRO A 191 -8.68 4.18 -7.39
CA PRO A 191 -7.65 4.71 -6.47
C PRO A 191 -6.26 4.04 -6.58
N ASP A 192 -6.00 3.18 -7.57
CA ASP A 192 -4.72 2.48 -7.74
C ASP A 192 -3.62 3.44 -8.21
N ILE A 193 -2.86 4.00 -7.25
CA ILE A 193 -1.75 4.94 -7.51
C ILE A 193 -0.67 4.30 -8.38
N ARG A 194 -0.39 3.00 -8.16
CA ARG A 194 0.62 2.26 -8.96
C ARG A 194 0.24 2.24 -10.43
N LYS A 195 -1.04 1.98 -10.72
CA LYS A 195 -1.56 2.03 -12.10
C LYS A 195 -1.51 3.44 -12.68
N CYS A 196 -1.91 4.45 -11.89
CA CYS A 196 -1.83 5.85 -12.33
C CYS A 196 -0.40 6.21 -12.74
N ILE A 197 0.61 5.88 -11.91
CA ILE A 197 2.03 6.15 -12.17
C ILE A 197 2.52 5.38 -13.41
N ASN A 198 2.16 4.11 -13.55
CA ASN A 198 2.53 3.31 -14.73
C ASN A 198 1.95 3.91 -16.02
N ASN A 199 0.70 4.39 -15.97
CA ASN A 199 0.05 4.96 -17.13
C ASN A 199 0.63 6.32 -17.51
N ILE A 200 0.92 7.20 -16.56
CA ILE A 200 1.61 8.45 -16.89
C ILE A 200 3.00 8.20 -17.49
N GLN A 201 3.73 7.18 -17.02
CA GLN A 201 4.99 6.78 -17.64
C GLN A 201 4.81 6.24 -19.06
N LYS A 202 3.83 5.35 -19.27
CA LYS A 202 3.51 4.73 -20.56
C LYS A 202 3.23 5.80 -21.63
N TYR A 203 2.46 6.82 -21.28
CA TYR A 203 2.06 7.89 -22.22
C TYR A 203 3.05 9.05 -22.27
N SER A 204 4.15 8.99 -21.52
CA SER A 204 5.21 10.01 -21.55
C SER A 204 6.24 9.67 -22.62
N VAL A 205 6.21 10.39 -23.73
CA VAL A 205 7.11 10.17 -24.88
C VAL A 205 7.77 11.49 -25.28
N ASN A 206 9.09 11.47 -25.47
CA ASN A 206 9.88 12.64 -25.90
C ASN A 206 9.63 13.90 -25.07
N GLY A 207 9.52 13.75 -23.74
CA GLY A 207 9.31 14.87 -22.81
C GLY A 207 7.90 15.49 -22.84
N ARG A 208 6.91 14.81 -23.42
CA ARG A 208 5.51 15.25 -23.45
C ARG A 208 4.57 14.11 -23.11
N LEU A 209 3.44 14.46 -22.47
CA LEU A 209 2.36 13.50 -22.26
C LEU A 209 1.55 13.39 -23.56
N MET A 210 1.55 12.21 -24.18
CA MET A 210 0.82 11.94 -25.41
C MET A 210 -0.67 11.70 -25.11
N ILE A 211 -1.52 12.30 -25.93
CA ILE A 211 -2.96 12.04 -25.91
C ILE A 211 -3.23 10.79 -26.72
N GLU A 212 -3.81 9.75 -26.12
CA GLU A 212 -4.35 8.63 -26.86
C GLU A 212 -5.57 9.17 -27.63
N LYS A 213 -5.50 9.18 -28.95
CA LYS A 213 -6.68 9.44 -29.76
C LYS A 213 -7.61 8.26 -29.49
N GLU A 214 -8.79 8.52 -28.90
CA GLU A 214 -9.87 7.52 -28.95
C GLU A 214 -10.03 7.18 -30.43
N GLU A 215 -9.64 5.97 -30.81
CA GLU A 215 -10.08 5.40 -32.07
C GLU A 215 -11.60 5.36 -31.97
N THR A 216 -12.22 6.25 -32.69
CA THR A 216 -13.66 6.21 -32.92
C THR A 216 -13.90 4.93 -33.70
N ASP A 217 -14.15 3.81 -33.01
CA ASP A 217 -14.65 2.55 -33.58
C ASP A 217 -16.01 2.71 -34.30
N LYS A 218 -16.44 3.95 -34.55
CA LYS A 218 -17.62 4.26 -35.36
C LYS A 218 -17.40 4.17 -36.85
N ALA A 219 -16.17 4.11 -37.34
CA ALA A 219 -15.90 4.03 -38.77
C ALA A 219 -15.91 2.58 -39.32
N PHE A 220 -15.87 1.55 -38.45
CA PHE A 220 -15.86 0.15 -38.90
C PHE A 220 -17.24 -0.51 -38.96
N ILE A 221 -18.29 0.14 -38.46
CA ILE A 221 -19.66 -0.43 -38.41
C ILE A 221 -20.48 -0.01 -39.64
N ASP A 222 -20.09 1.06 -40.34
CA ASP A 222 -20.82 1.54 -41.50
C ASP A 222 -20.31 0.96 -42.86
N GLU A 223 -19.29 0.07 -42.86
CA GLU A 223 -18.79 -0.62 -44.06
C GLU A 223 -19.04 -2.15 -44.08
N LEU A 224 -19.90 -2.66 -43.17
CA LEU A 224 -20.41 -4.05 -43.20
C LEU A 224 -21.90 -4.08 -43.46
#